data_5b5ef83ad090e09c1fb998406588c306
#
_entry.id   5b5ef83ad090e09c1fb998406588c306
#
_cell.length_a   1.000
_cell.length_b   1.000
_cell.length_c   1.000
_cell.angle_alpha   90.00
_cell.angle_beta   90.00
_cell.angle_gamma   90.00
#
_symmetry.space_group_name_H-M   'P 1'
#
loop_
_entity.id
_entity.type
_entity.pdbx_description
1 polymer ?
#
loop_
_entity_poly.entity_id
_entity_poly.type
_entity_poly.pdbx_seq_one_letter_code
_entity_poly.pdbx_strand_id
1 'polypeptide(L)'
;MIDGLSVLNSFPLAELEVGEHLYWKIGNFTVHGQVFLTSWIVIAILVIASIAATRNVQRIPSGIQNFMEYALEFIRDLAKSQLGEKDYRPWVPFIGTLFLFIFVSNWSGALVPWKLIKLPAGELAAPTNDINTTVALALLTSLAYFYAGFRKRGLSYFTKYIEPTPILLPIAILEDFTKPLSLSFRLFGNILADELVVGVLVLLVPLFIPLPVMALGLFTSAIQALVFATLAGAYIHEALEGHGEEEHE
;
A
#
# COMPACT_ATOMS: atom_id res chain seq x y z
N MET A 1 -20.46 22.91 -46.63
CA MET A 1 -19.48 21.86 -46.31
C MET A 1 -19.04 22.21 -44.91
N ILE A 2 -19.72 21.65 -43.94
CA ILE A 2 -19.52 22.01 -42.51
C ILE A 2 -18.29 21.22 -42.04
N ASP A 3 -17.25 21.93 -41.61
CA ASP A 3 -15.99 21.36 -41.15
C ASP A 3 -16.21 20.38 -39.99
N GLY A 4 -16.26 19.09 -40.31
CA GLY A 4 -16.36 18.02 -39.35
C GLY A 4 -15.14 17.89 -38.39
N LEU A 5 -14.09 18.64 -38.67
CA LEU A 5 -12.89 18.70 -37.83
C LEU A 5 -13.04 19.64 -36.61
N SER A 6 -13.93 20.61 -36.65
CA SER A 6 -14.16 21.52 -35.53
C SER A 6 -15.00 20.89 -34.41
N VAL A 7 -15.79 19.87 -34.73
CA VAL A 7 -16.63 19.14 -33.77
C VAL A 7 -15.79 18.12 -32.99
N LEU A 8 -14.74 17.57 -33.57
CA LEU A 8 -13.82 16.65 -32.92
C LEU A 8 -12.91 17.36 -31.88
N ASN A 9 -12.63 18.65 -32.09
CA ASN A 9 -11.89 19.46 -31.14
C ASN A 9 -12.72 19.96 -29.93
N SER A 10 -14.03 19.77 -29.97
CA SER A 10 -14.94 20.17 -28.89
C SER A 10 -15.24 19.06 -27.89
N PHE A 11 -14.80 17.83 -28.17
CA PHE A 11 -14.81 16.80 -27.16
C PHE A 11 -13.59 16.96 -26.29
N PRO A 12 -13.72 17.04 -24.95
CA PRO A 12 -12.58 17.07 -24.01
C PRO A 12 -11.93 15.68 -23.93
N LEU A 13 -11.63 15.07 -25.08
CA LEU A 13 -10.80 13.86 -25.18
C LEU A 13 -9.32 14.19 -24.96
N ALA A 14 -8.98 15.48 -24.84
CA ALA A 14 -7.60 15.92 -24.75
C ALA A 14 -7.03 15.93 -23.33
N GLU A 15 -7.85 15.70 -22.31
CA GLU A 15 -7.38 15.76 -20.93
C GLU A 15 -7.80 14.55 -20.11
N LEU A 16 -7.45 13.36 -20.58
CA LEU A 16 -6.98 12.33 -19.69
C LEU A 16 -5.52 12.68 -19.37
N GLU A 17 -5.27 13.88 -18.90
CA GLU A 17 -4.05 14.19 -18.19
C GLU A 17 -4.11 13.40 -16.88
N VAL A 18 -3.51 12.22 -16.94
CA VAL A 18 -3.15 11.46 -15.75
C VAL A 18 -2.14 12.34 -15.01
N GLY A 19 -2.70 13.25 -14.18
CA GLY A 19 -1.95 13.93 -13.14
C GLY A 19 -1.30 15.26 -13.46
N GLU A 20 -2.06 16.36 -13.58
CA GLU A 20 -1.56 17.62 -13.03
C GLU A 20 -1.63 17.54 -11.50
N HIS A 21 -0.68 16.84 -10.92
CA HIS A 21 -0.58 16.70 -9.47
C HIS A 21 0.10 17.92 -8.85
N LEU A 22 -0.25 18.23 -7.62
CA LEU A 22 0.36 19.29 -6.84
C LEU A 22 1.84 18.99 -6.60
N TYR A 23 2.73 19.74 -7.27
CA TYR A 23 4.18 19.65 -7.07
C TYR A 23 4.72 20.89 -6.36
N TRP A 24 5.51 20.69 -5.32
CA TRP A 24 6.25 21.74 -4.67
C TRP A 24 7.70 21.71 -5.14
N LYS A 25 8.21 22.83 -5.64
CA LYS A 25 9.62 22.99 -6.00
C LYS A 25 10.37 23.60 -4.82
N ILE A 26 11.24 22.82 -4.18
CA ILE A 26 12.14 23.29 -3.12
C ILE A 26 13.56 23.24 -3.68
N GLY A 27 14.02 24.34 -4.26
CA GLY A 27 15.29 24.40 -4.98
C GLY A 27 15.28 23.50 -6.23
N ASN A 28 16.19 22.54 -6.30
CA ASN A 28 16.29 21.57 -7.41
C ASN A 28 15.46 20.29 -7.19
N PHE A 29 14.75 20.16 -6.05
CA PHE A 29 13.93 19.00 -5.74
C PHE A 29 12.46 19.30 -6.02
N THR A 30 11.80 18.41 -6.76
CA THR A 30 10.35 18.40 -6.92
C THR A 30 9.75 17.44 -5.89
N VAL A 31 8.98 17.98 -4.94
CA VAL A 31 8.26 17.20 -3.94
C VAL A 31 6.82 17.04 -4.40
N HIS A 32 6.30 15.82 -4.38
CA HIS A 32 4.91 15.51 -4.67
C HIS A 32 4.02 15.97 -3.51
N GLY A 33 3.64 17.24 -3.52
CA GLY A 33 2.90 17.89 -2.43
C GLY A 33 1.54 17.22 -2.15
N GLN A 34 0.89 16.70 -3.20
CA GLN A 34 -0.35 15.93 -3.06
C GLN A 34 -0.15 14.70 -2.18
N VAL A 35 0.89 13.88 -2.44
CA VAL A 35 1.19 12.66 -1.69
C VAL A 35 1.42 12.98 -0.22
N PHE A 36 2.16 14.06 0.03
CA PHE A 36 2.42 14.51 1.39
C PHE A 36 1.12 14.88 2.12
N LEU A 37 0.28 15.72 1.52
CA LEU A 37 -0.98 16.15 2.12
C LEU A 37 -1.95 14.99 2.34
N THR A 38 -2.17 14.16 1.32
CA THR A 38 -3.11 13.04 1.41
C THR A 38 -2.63 11.95 2.36
N SER A 39 -1.33 11.68 2.44
CA SER A 39 -0.76 10.77 3.44
C SER A 39 -0.99 11.27 4.87
N TRP A 40 -0.80 12.56 5.13
CA TRP A 40 -1.09 13.15 6.44
C TRP A 40 -2.57 13.09 6.80
N ILE A 41 -3.47 13.26 5.82
CA ILE A 41 -4.91 13.09 6.03
C ILE A 41 -5.23 11.65 6.44
N VAL A 42 -4.67 10.65 5.75
CA VAL A 42 -4.85 9.23 6.09
C VAL A 42 -4.31 8.93 7.49
N ILE A 43 -3.11 9.41 7.81
CA ILE A 43 -2.52 9.26 9.15
C ILE A 43 -3.40 9.90 10.21
N ALA A 44 -3.91 11.12 9.97
CA ALA A 44 -4.80 11.80 10.90
C ALA A 44 -6.09 11.01 11.12
N ILE A 45 -6.70 10.46 10.08
CA ILE A 45 -7.89 9.60 10.17
C ILE A 45 -7.62 8.39 11.07
N LEU A 46 -6.50 7.68 10.84
CA LEU A 46 -6.13 6.51 11.63
C LEU A 46 -5.85 6.85 13.10
N VAL A 47 -5.14 7.95 13.36
CA VAL A 47 -4.83 8.43 14.72
C VAL A 47 -6.11 8.84 15.44
N ILE A 48 -7.00 9.61 14.79
CA ILE A 48 -8.28 10.05 15.38
C ILE A 48 -9.15 8.83 15.68
N ALA A 49 -9.24 7.85 14.77
CA ALA A 49 -10.00 6.63 14.99
C ALA A 49 -9.43 5.81 16.16
N SER A 50 -8.11 5.70 16.27
CA SER A 50 -7.44 5.02 17.39
C SER A 50 -7.68 5.73 18.73
N ILE A 51 -7.59 7.06 18.76
CA ILE A 51 -7.88 7.85 19.98
C ILE A 51 -9.36 7.72 20.36
N ALA A 52 -10.28 7.78 19.38
CA ALA A 52 -11.72 7.63 19.64
C ALA A 52 -12.06 6.25 20.23
N ALA A 53 -11.40 5.18 19.73
CA ALA A 53 -11.60 3.82 20.23
C ALA A 53 -11.04 3.61 21.64
N THR A 54 -9.95 4.30 21.99
CA THR A 54 -9.24 4.10 23.27
C THR A 54 -9.64 5.09 24.36
N ARG A 55 -10.41 6.14 24.03
CA ARG A 55 -10.77 7.22 24.99
C ARG A 55 -11.60 6.73 26.16
N ASN A 56 -12.53 5.80 25.94
CA ASN A 56 -13.44 5.26 26.95
C ASN A 56 -13.50 3.73 26.83
N VAL A 57 -12.45 3.05 27.22
CA VAL A 57 -12.37 1.59 27.10
C VAL A 57 -13.34 0.93 28.09
N GLN A 58 -14.30 0.19 27.53
CA GLN A 58 -15.28 -0.58 28.30
C GLN A 58 -14.91 -2.06 28.30
N ARG A 59 -15.26 -2.80 29.39
CA ARG A 59 -15.02 -4.25 29.47
C ARG A 59 -15.80 -5.04 28.42
N ILE A 60 -16.98 -4.56 28.06
CA ILE A 60 -17.76 -5.10 26.94
C ILE A 60 -17.69 -4.04 25.83
N PRO A 61 -16.91 -4.28 24.78
CA PRO A 61 -16.68 -3.30 23.74
C PRO A 61 -17.98 -3.00 22.97
N SER A 62 -18.21 -1.73 22.64
CA SER A 62 -19.35 -1.28 21.85
C SER A 62 -18.94 -0.23 20.82
N GLY A 63 -19.67 -0.14 19.70
CA GLY A 63 -19.44 0.86 18.66
C GLY A 63 -18.03 0.82 18.06
N ILE A 64 -17.34 1.97 18.06
CA ILE A 64 -16.01 2.14 17.46
C ILE A 64 -14.95 1.26 18.15
N GLN A 65 -15.04 1.09 19.48
CA GLN A 65 -14.13 0.22 20.23
C GLN A 65 -14.22 -1.22 19.72
N ASN A 66 -15.43 -1.77 19.59
CA ASN A 66 -15.63 -3.14 19.10
C ASN A 66 -15.08 -3.33 17.69
N PHE A 67 -15.29 -2.36 16.80
CA PHE A 67 -14.73 -2.40 15.45
C PHE A 67 -13.19 -2.40 15.44
N MET A 68 -12.58 -1.55 16.27
CA MET A 68 -11.11 -1.48 16.35
C MET A 68 -10.49 -2.70 17.03
N GLU A 69 -11.15 -3.27 18.04
CA GLU A 69 -10.71 -4.52 18.66
C GLU A 69 -10.76 -5.67 17.66
N TYR A 70 -11.84 -5.79 16.87
CA TYR A 70 -11.94 -6.77 15.80
C TYR A 70 -10.85 -6.59 14.73
N ALA A 71 -10.58 -5.34 14.31
CA ALA A 71 -9.51 -5.06 13.37
C ALA A 71 -8.13 -5.43 13.93
N LEU A 72 -7.88 -5.16 15.21
CA LEU A 72 -6.64 -5.55 15.89
C LEU A 72 -6.50 -7.07 16.03
N GLU A 73 -7.59 -7.78 16.33
CA GLU A 73 -7.62 -9.24 16.39
C GLU A 73 -7.29 -9.82 15.01
N PHE A 74 -7.96 -9.34 13.96
CA PHE A 74 -7.67 -9.72 12.58
C PHE A 74 -6.19 -9.51 12.21
N ILE A 75 -5.61 -8.35 12.54
CA ILE A 75 -4.20 -8.05 12.27
C ILE A 75 -3.27 -8.97 13.07
N ARG A 76 -3.63 -9.27 14.31
CA ARG A 76 -2.88 -10.20 15.18
C ARG A 76 -2.88 -11.61 14.59
N ASP A 77 -4.03 -12.10 14.15
CA ASP A 77 -4.18 -13.41 13.54
C ASP A 77 -3.42 -13.48 12.22
N LEU A 78 -3.46 -12.41 11.41
CA LEU A 78 -2.66 -12.27 10.20
C LEU A 78 -1.16 -12.36 10.51
N ALA A 79 -0.67 -11.59 11.48
CA ALA A 79 0.72 -11.63 11.87
C ALA A 79 1.12 -13.00 12.43
N LYS A 80 0.25 -13.63 13.23
CA LYS A 80 0.47 -14.97 13.80
C LYS A 80 0.52 -16.05 12.74
N SER A 81 -0.34 -15.98 11.72
CA SER A 81 -0.37 -16.96 10.61
C SER A 81 0.89 -16.90 9.75
N GLN A 82 1.53 -15.72 9.64
CA GLN A 82 2.74 -15.54 8.84
C GLN A 82 4.03 -15.77 9.63
N LEU A 83 4.09 -15.37 10.88
CA LEU A 83 5.32 -15.35 11.71
C LEU A 83 5.36 -16.48 12.75
N GLY A 84 4.27 -17.26 12.87
CA GLY A 84 4.15 -18.28 13.90
C GLY A 84 3.92 -17.71 15.31
N GLU A 85 3.64 -18.60 16.27
CA GLU A 85 3.27 -18.20 17.63
C GLU A 85 4.40 -17.56 18.44
N LYS A 86 5.66 -17.86 18.10
CA LYS A 86 6.83 -17.41 18.86
C LYS A 86 7.24 -15.99 18.54
N ASP A 87 7.21 -15.61 17.26
CA ASP A 87 7.86 -14.39 16.77
C ASP A 87 6.88 -13.26 16.34
N TYR A 88 5.54 -13.51 16.30
CA TYR A 88 4.58 -12.55 15.73
C TYR A 88 4.41 -11.26 16.56
N ARG A 89 4.46 -11.33 17.90
CA ARG A 89 4.08 -10.22 18.80
C ARG A 89 4.80 -8.91 18.54
N PRO A 90 6.13 -8.88 18.36
CA PRO A 90 6.85 -7.64 18.09
C PRO A 90 6.49 -7.01 16.74
N TRP A 91 5.99 -7.81 15.79
CA TRP A 91 5.71 -7.39 14.42
C TRP A 91 4.26 -6.99 14.17
N VAL A 92 3.35 -7.29 15.11
CA VAL A 92 1.93 -6.88 15.00
C VAL A 92 1.78 -5.37 14.75
N PRO A 93 2.47 -4.45 15.47
CA PRO A 93 2.35 -3.03 15.20
C PRO A 93 2.82 -2.64 13.79
N PHE A 94 3.90 -3.25 13.31
CA PHE A 94 4.45 -2.95 11.98
C PHE A 94 3.51 -3.44 10.86
N ILE A 95 3.11 -4.72 10.90
CA ILE A 95 2.21 -5.31 9.92
C ILE A 95 0.85 -4.61 9.96
N GLY A 96 0.35 -4.28 11.15
CA GLY A 96 -0.90 -3.58 11.33
C GLY A 96 -0.90 -2.16 10.79
N THR A 97 0.16 -1.40 11.01
CA THR A 97 0.28 -0.04 10.46
C THR A 97 0.40 -0.06 8.94
N LEU A 98 1.15 -1.00 8.37
CA LEU A 98 1.21 -1.19 6.91
C LEU A 98 -0.16 -1.52 6.33
N PHE A 99 -0.84 -2.53 6.90
CA PHE A 99 -2.17 -2.94 6.44
C PHE A 99 -3.17 -1.79 6.50
N LEU A 100 -3.30 -1.13 7.67
CA LEU A 100 -4.28 -0.07 7.86
C LEU A 100 -3.97 1.16 6.99
N PHE A 101 -2.70 1.55 6.89
CA PHE A 101 -2.31 2.68 6.05
C PHE A 101 -2.63 2.43 4.57
N ILE A 102 -2.25 1.26 4.03
CA ILE A 102 -2.53 0.90 2.64
C ILE A 102 -4.03 0.77 2.41
N PHE A 103 -4.74 0.10 3.32
CA PHE A 103 -6.20 -0.09 3.23
C PHE A 103 -6.94 1.25 3.17
N VAL A 104 -6.67 2.15 4.13
CA VAL A 104 -7.33 3.47 4.18
C VAL A 104 -6.89 4.35 3.01
N SER A 105 -5.62 4.30 2.60
CA SER A 105 -5.13 5.01 1.42
C SER A 105 -5.85 4.58 0.15
N ASN A 106 -5.96 3.27 -0.08
CA ASN A 106 -6.64 2.71 -1.25
C ASN A 106 -8.13 3.07 -1.25
N TRP A 107 -8.80 2.90 -0.11
CA TRP A 107 -10.22 3.23 0.02
C TRP A 107 -10.47 4.73 -0.09
N SER A 108 -9.56 5.57 0.38
CA SER A 108 -9.66 7.02 0.19
C SER A 108 -9.67 7.40 -1.29
N GLY A 109 -8.93 6.69 -2.14
CA GLY A 109 -8.90 6.90 -3.58
C GLY A 109 -10.24 6.71 -4.27
N ALA A 110 -11.02 5.73 -3.82
CA ALA A 110 -12.32 5.40 -4.40
C ALA A 110 -13.50 6.16 -3.72
N LEU A 111 -13.42 6.39 -2.40
CA LEU A 111 -14.52 6.99 -1.63
C LEU A 111 -14.48 8.51 -1.59
N VAL A 112 -13.28 9.10 -1.60
CA VAL A 112 -13.13 10.55 -1.58
C VAL A 112 -13.01 11.04 -3.02
N PRO A 113 -13.90 11.92 -3.48
CA PRO A 113 -13.82 12.46 -4.83
C PRO A 113 -12.70 13.51 -4.93
N TRP A 114 -11.45 13.07 -4.83
CA TRP A 114 -10.26 13.94 -4.85
C TRP A 114 -10.24 14.87 -6.06
N LYS A 115 -10.71 14.41 -7.22
CA LYS A 115 -10.78 15.19 -8.47
C LYS A 115 -11.75 16.36 -8.43
N LEU A 116 -12.68 16.39 -7.46
CA LEU A 116 -13.57 17.54 -7.24
C LEU A 116 -12.90 18.63 -6.38
N ILE A 117 -11.84 18.29 -5.65
CA ILE A 117 -11.09 19.21 -4.81
C ILE A 117 -9.98 19.82 -5.68
N LYS A 118 -10.36 20.77 -6.53
CA LYS A 118 -9.41 21.53 -7.36
C LYS A 118 -8.67 22.53 -6.50
N LEU A 119 -7.38 22.31 -6.31
CA LEU A 119 -6.47 23.29 -5.74
C LEU A 119 -5.89 24.17 -6.87
N PRO A 120 -5.54 25.44 -6.61
CA PRO A 120 -4.97 26.34 -7.63
C PRO A 120 -3.68 25.80 -8.28
N ALA A 121 -3.07 24.78 -7.70
CA ALA A 121 -1.78 24.24 -8.10
C ALA A 121 -1.82 22.75 -8.50
N GLY A 122 -3.01 22.15 -8.69
CA GLY A 122 -3.16 20.76 -9.12
C GLY A 122 -4.26 19.99 -8.39
N GLU A 123 -4.48 18.75 -8.82
CA GLU A 123 -5.48 17.83 -8.24
C GLU A 123 -4.86 16.98 -7.12
N LEU A 124 -5.69 16.57 -6.15
CA LEU A 124 -5.31 15.59 -5.12
C LEU A 124 -5.64 14.18 -5.60
N ALA A 125 -4.81 13.22 -5.22
CA ALA A 125 -5.04 11.80 -5.44
C ALA A 125 -4.71 10.99 -4.18
N ALA A 126 -5.15 9.73 -4.13
CA ALA A 126 -4.79 8.85 -3.02
C ALA A 126 -3.27 8.67 -2.91
N PRO A 127 -2.72 8.52 -1.70
CA PRO A 127 -1.27 8.36 -1.51
C PRO A 127 -0.68 7.19 -2.32
N THR A 128 -1.42 6.08 -2.42
CA THR A 128 -1.00 4.85 -3.10
C THR A 128 -1.10 4.92 -4.62
N ASN A 129 -1.66 5.99 -5.16
CA ASN A 129 -1.66 6.27 -6.61
C ASN A 129 -0.31 6.85 -7.10
N ASP A 130 0.61 7.11 -6.20
CA ASP A 130 1.96 7.55 -6.53
C ASP A 130 2.97 6.42 -6.34
N ILE A 131 3.77 6.17 -7.40
CA ILE A 131 4.77 5.10 -7.37
C ILE A 131 5.83 5.33 -6.28
N ASN A 132 6.15 6.58 -5.95
CA ASN A 132 7.12 6.88 -4.90
C ASN A 132 6.62 6.42 -3.53
N THR A 133 5.31 6.54 -3.26
CA THR A 133 4.70 6.04 -2.02
C THR A 133 4.78 4.51 -1.96
N THR A 134 4.42 3.83 -3.04
CA THR A 134 4.43 2.37 -3.07
C THR A 134 5.84 1.81 -2.99
N VAL A 135 6.82 2.45 -3.64
CA VAL A 135 8.25 2.15 -3.51
C VAL A 135 8.73 2.40 -2.08
N ALA A 136 8.36 3.52 -1.45
CA ALA A 136 8.75 3.81 -0.06
C ALA A 136 8.22 2.76 0.92
N LEU A 137 6.96 2.32 0.78
CA LEU A 137 6.38 1.26 1.60
C LEU A 137 7.07 -0.09 1.38
N ALA A 138 7.40 -0.42 0.12
CA ALA A 138 8.12 -1.64 -0.21
C ALA A 138 9.56 -1.62 0.33
N LEU A 139 10.26 -0.50 0.23
CA LEU A 139 11.59 -0.33 0.83
C LEU A 139 11.54 -0.39 2.35
N LEU A 140 10.51 0.19 2.99
CA LEU A 140 10.30 0.08 4.43
C LEU A 140 10.13 -1.38 4.86
N THR A 141 9.38 -2.16 4.08
CA THR A 141 9.25 -3.62 4.29
C THR A 141 10.59 -4.33 4.15
N SER A 142 11.41 -3.95 3.16
CA SER A 142 12.75 -4.52 2.98
C SER A 142 13.66 -4.19 4.15
N LEU A 143 13.64 -2.96 4.62
CA LEU A 143 14.39 -2.57 5.82
C LEU A 143 13.95 -3.36 7.05
N ALA A 144 12.65 -3.61 7.19
CA ALA A 144 12.11 -4.38 8.30
C ALA A 144 12.58 -5.83 8.28
N TYR A 145 12.54 -6.52 7.14
CA TYR A 145 13.01 -7.90 7.09
C TYR A 145 14.53 -8.02 7.23
N PHE A 146 15.32 -7.10 6.68
CA PHE A 146 16.76 -7.04 6.96
C PHE A 146 17.05 -6.81 8.46
N TYR A 147 16.30 -5.89 9.08
CA TYR A 147 16.41 -5.65 10.52
C TYR A 147 16.05 -6.90 11.34
N ALA A 148 14.99 -7.61 10.95
CA ALA A 148 14.57 -8.86 11.59
C ALA A 148 15.67 -9.92 11.56
N GLY A 149 16.21 -10.17 10.38
CA GLY A 149 17.28 -11.13 10.17
C GLY A 149 18.55 -10.76 10.92
N PHE A 150 18.93 -9.48 10.86
CA PHE A 150 20.12 -8.99 11.56
C PHE A 150 19.99 -9.06 13.08
N ARG A 151 18.80 -8.74 13.61
CA ARG A 151 18.53 -8.80 15.05
C ARG A 151 18.57 -10.22 15.62
N LYS A 152 18.08 -11.23 14.85
CA LYS A 152 18.01 -12.62 15.30
C LYS A 152 19.34 -13.36 15.11
N ARG A 153 20.05 -13.12 14.01
CA ARG A 153 21.25 -13.87 13.60
C ARG A 153 22.55 -13.07 13.62
N GLY A 154 22.47 -11.75 13.78
CA GLY A 154 23.66 -10.89 13.70
C GLY A 154 24.35 -11.00 12.34
N LEU A 155 25.68 -11.07 12.34
CA LEU A 155 26.49 -11.18 11.11
C LEU A 155 26.29 -12.50 10.36
N SER A 156 25.88 -13.59 11.05
CA SER A 156 25.52 -14.86 10.41
C SER A 156 24.34 -14.76 9.44
N TYR A 157 23.55 -13.67 9.48
CA TYR A 157 22.50 -13.45 8.49
C TYR A 157 23.04 -13.43 7.06
N PHE A 158 24.28 -12.96 6.87
CA PHE A 158 24.89 -12.90 5.54
C PHE A 158 25.39 -14.24 5.01
N THR A 159 25.47 -15.29 5.85
CA THR A 159 25.85 -16.64 5.39
C THR A 159 24.81 -17.21 4.44
N LYS A 160 23.51 -16.76 4.53
CA LYS A 160 22.45 -17.14 3.60
C LYS A 160 22.80 -16.88 2.12
N TYR A 161 23.66 -15.91 1.83
CA TYR A 161 24.08 -15.59 0.46
C TYR A 161 25.19 -16.51 -0.07
N ILE A 162 25.90 -17.20 0.82
CA ILE A 162 27.07 -18.03 0.49
C ILE A 162 26.70 -19.51 0.55
N GLU A 163 25.72 -19.88 1.39
CA GLU A 163 25.24 -21.25 1.55
C GLU A 163 24.06 -21.56 0.59
N PRO A 164 23.95 -22.80 0.06
CA PRO A 164 24.92 -23.91 0.17
C PRO A 164 26.13 -23.79 -0.77
N THR A 165 26.08 -22.88 -1.76
CA THR A 165 27.19 -22.67 -2.71
C THR A 165 27.31 -21.20 -3.10
N PRO A 166 28.55 -20.64 -3.17
CA PRO A 166 28.77 -19.23 -3.55
C PRO A 166 28.23 -18.87 -4.95
N ILE A 167 27.96 -19.86 -5.80
CA ILE A 167 27.39 -19.66 -7.14
C ILE A 167 25.96 -19.11 -7.06
N LEU A 168 25.22 -19.35 -5.97
CA LEU A 168 23.86 -18.85 -5.75
C LEU A 168 23.80 -17.39 -5.29
N LEU A 169 24.91 -16.80 -4.90
CA LEU A 169 24.99 -15.41 -4.42
C LEU A 169 24.33 -14.39 -5.36
N PRO A 170 24.55 -14.41 -6.69
CA PRO A 170 23.87 -13.46 -7.59
C PRO A 170 22.35 -13.62 -7.58
N ILE A 171 21.85 -14.85 -7.45
CA ILE A 171 20.42 -15.17 -7.42
C ILE A 171 19.79 -14.66 -6.12
N ALA A 172 20.43 -14.90 -4.99
CA ALA A 172 19.95 -14.44 -3.69
C ALA A 172 19.90 -12.90 -3.58
N ILE A 173 20.90 -12.20 -4.12
CA ILE A 173 20.90 -10.73 -4.20
C ILE A 173 19.76 -10.26 -5.11
N LEU A 174 19.57 -10.90 -6.26
CA LEU A 174 18.51 -10.55 -7.21
C LEU A 174 17.13 -10.76 -6.56
N GLU A 175 16.96 -11.83 -5.79
CA GLU A 175 15.73 -12.13 -5.07
C GLU A 175 15.41 -11.03 -4.05
N ASP A 176 16.35 -10.64 -3.20
CA ASP A 176 16.16 -9.57 -2.23
C ASP A 176 15.87 -8.20 -2.89
N PHE A 177 16.29 -7.97 -4.11
CA PHE A 177 15.94 -6.78 -4.88
C PHE A 177 14.57 -6.89 -5.54
N THR A 178 14.18 -8.07 -6.01
CA THR A 178 12.89 -8.28 -6.69
C THR A 178 11.71 -8.28 -5.72
N LYS A 179 11.90 -8.65 -4.45
CA LYS A 179 10.87 -8.62 -3.40
C LYS A 179 10.21 -7.24 -3.27
N PRO A 180 10.95 -6.15 -2.96
CA PRO A 180 10.34 -4.82 -2.87
C PRO A 180 9.82 -4.31 -4.21
N LEU A 181 10.50 -4.62 -5.30
CA LEU A 181 10.06 -4.23 -6.63
C LEU A 181 8.67 -4.82 -6.95
N SER A 182 8.50 -6.11 -6.71
CA SER A 182 7.23 -6.81 -6.90
C SER A 182 6.11 -6.25 -6.02
N LEU A 183 6.39 -5.98 -4.74
CA LEU A 183 5.42 -5.37 -3.82
C LEU A 183 4.96 -4.00 -4.31
N SER A 184 5.91 -3.15 -4.71
CA SER A 184 5.63 -1.78 -5.17
C SER A 184 4.80 -1.79 -6.44
N PHE A 185 5.22 -2.53 -7.47
CA PHE A 185 4.50 -2.59 -8.73
C PHE A 185 3.11 -3.21 -8.60
N ARG A 186 2.94 -4.21 -7.74
CA ARG A 186 1.62 -4.81 -7.50
C ARG A 186 0.65 -3.82 -6.87
N LEU A 187 1.11 -3.07 -5.86
CA LEU A 187 0.28 -2.08 -5.19
C LEU A 187 -0.07 -0.92 -6.14
N PHE A 188 0.94 -0.33 -6.77
CA PHE A 188 0.77 0.77 -7.71
C PHE A 188 -0.07 0.36 -8.93
N GLY A 189 0.25 -0.78 -9.54
CA GLY A 189 -0.41 -1.25 -10.76
C GLY A 189 -1.89 -1.56 -10.57
N ASN A 190 -2.27 -2.11 -9.40
CA ASN A 190 -3.67 -2.36 -9.08
C ASN A 190 -4.47 -1.05 -9.00
N ILE A 191 -3.96 -0.06 -8.26
CA ILE A 191 -4.62 1.24 -8.10
C ILE A 191 -4.69 1.99 -9.44
N LEU A 192 -3.59 2.00 -10.20
CA LEU A 192 -3.55 2.65 -11.51
C LEU A 192 -4.54 2.01 -12.49
N ALA A 193 -4.63 0.66 -12.51
CA ALA A 193 -5.56 -0.06 -13.37
C ALA A 193 -7.02 0.29 -13.03
N ASP A 194 -7.37 0.29 -11.74
CA ASP A 194 -8.71 0.66 -11.28
C ASP A 194 -9.07 2.10 -11.68
N GLU A 195 -8.16 3.04 -11.52
CA GLU A 195 -8.38 4.44 -11.88
C GLU A 195 -8.56 4.64 -13.39
N LEU A 196 -7.72 3.99 -14.21
CA LEU A 196 -7.82 4.08 -15.66
C LEU A 196 -9.12 3.45 -16.19
N VAL A 197 -9.48 2.27 -15.68
CA VAL A 197 -10.72 1.58 -16.11
C VAL A 197 -11.95 2.42 -15.74
N VAL A 198 -12.03 2.91 -14.51
CA VAL A 198 -13.14 3.78 -14.09
C VAL A 198 -13.15 5.07 -14.89
N GLY A 199 -12.00 5.70 -15.14
CA GLY A 199 -11.87 6.92 -15.93
C GLY A 199 -12.42 6.74 -17.34
N VAL A 200 -12.03 5.68 -18.04
CA VAL A 200 -12.54 5.37 -19.39
C VAL A 200 -14.05 5.08 -19.37
N LEU A 201 -14.54 4.32 -18.39
CA LEU A 201 -15.96 3.99 -18.29
C LEU A 201 -16.84 5.22 -18.01
N VAL A 202 -16.37 6.15 -17.19
CA VAL A 202 -17.07 7.42 -16.93
C VAL A 202 -17.20 8.24 -18.19
N LEU A 203 -16.21 8.22 -19.10
CA LEU A 203 -16.25 8.91 -20.39
C LEU A 203 -17.25 8.25 -21.37
N LEU A 204 -17.36 6.91 -21.36
CA LEU A 204 -18.23 6.17 -22.27
C LEU A 204 -19.69 6.15 -21.82
N VAL A 205 -19.94 5.84 -20.55
CA VAL A 205 -21.28 5.70 -19.96
C VAL A 205 -21.26 6.20 -18.52
N PRO A 206 -21.54 7.48 -18.26
CA PRO A 206 -21.18 8.15 -17.01
C PRO A 206 -21.98 7.72 -15.77
N LEU A 207 -23.11 7.00 -15.87
CA LEU A 207 -23.99 6.88 -14.69
C LEU A 207 -24.04 5.49 -14.07
N PHE A 208 -24.24 4.41 -14.83
CA PHE A 208 -24.55 3.09 -14.25
C PHE A 208 -23.39 2.09 -14.33
N ILE A 209 -22.61 2.12 -15.40
CA ILE A 209 -21.54 1.13 -15.63
C ILE A 209 -20.31 1.35 -14.72
N PRO A 210 -19.88 2.58 -14.38
CA PRO A 210 -18.76 2.78 -13.47
C PRO A 210 -19.00 2.29 -12.04
N LEU A 211 -20.23 2.35 -11.52
CA LEU A 211 -20.52 2.01 -10.12
C LEU A 211 -20.18 0.56 -9.74
N PRO A 212 -20.58 -0.48 -10.49
CA PRO A 212 -20.15 -1.85 -10.20
C PRO A 212 -18.65 -2.04 -10.29
N VAL A 213 -17.98 -1.36 -11.23
CA VAL A 213 -16.54 -1.46 -11.41
C VAL A 213 -15.81 -0.76 -10.25
N MET A 214 -16.29 0.39 -9.78
CA MET A 214 -15.76 1.05 -8.57
C MET A 214 -15.94 0.17 -7.33
N ALA A 215 -17.08 -0.50 -7.18
CA ALA A 215 -17.30 -1.45 -6.08
C ALA A 215 -16.33 -2.63 -6.16
N LEU A 216 -16.06 -3.16 -7.36
CA LEU A 216 -15.05 -4.18 -7.58
C LEU A 216 -13.65 -3.67 -7.25
N GLY A 217 -13.32 -2.44 -7.65
CA GLY A 217 -12.05 -1.77 -7.32
C GLY A 217 -11.84 -1.61 -5.81
N LEU A 218 -12.89 -1.24 -5.07
CA LEU A 218 -12.83 -1.21 -3.59
C LEU A 218 -12.51 -2.58 -2.99
N PHE A 219 -13.09 -3.63 -3.53
CA PHE A 219 -12.84 -5.00 -3.07
C PHE A 219 -11.42 -5.46 -3.42
N THR A 220 -10.97 -5.25 -4.65
CA THR A 220 -9.61 -5.63 -5.09
C THR A 220 -8.54 -4.84 -4.33
N SER A 221 -8.78 -3.57 -4.05
CA SER A 221 -7.86 -2.73 -3.30
C SER A 221 -7.77 -3.11 -1.81
N ALA A 222 -8.87 -3.61 -1.22
CA ALA A 222 -8.85 -4.19 0.13
C ALA A 222 -8.02 -5.48 0.16
N ILE A 223 -8.22 -6.37 -0.81
CA ILE A 223 -7.41 -7.58 -0.97
C ILE A 223 -5.94 -7.21 -1.17
N GLN A 224 -5.65 -6.17 -1.95
CA GLN A 224 -4.28 -5.74 -2.19
C GLN A 224 -3.57 -5.28 -0.91
N ALA A 225 -4.26 -4.56 -0.03
CA ALA A 225 -3.71 -4.19 1.28
C ALA A 225 -3.40 -5.44 2.13
N LEU A 226 -4.30 -6.44 2.11
CA LEU A 226 -4.10 -7.72 2.79
C LEU A 226 -2.90 -8.48 2.22
N VAL A 227 -2.82 -8.61 0.91
CA VAL A 227 -1.71 -9.30 0.22
C VAL A 227 -0.37 -8.62 0.52
N PHE A 228 -0.32 -7.29 0.53
CA PHE A 228 0.90 -6.57 0.87
C PHE A 228 1.36 -6.87 2.30
N ALA A 229 0.44 -6.79 3.27
CA ALA A 229 0.74 -7.07 4.68
C ALA A 229 1.15 -8.53 4.92
N THR A 230 0.48 -9.48 4.24
CA THR A 230 0.80 -10.91 4.29
C THR A 230 2.21 -11.18 3.76
N LEU A 231 2.55 -10.63 2.60
CA LEU A 231 3.89 -10.80 2.02
C LEU A 231 4.97 -10.11 2.84
N ALA A 232 4.69 -8.94 3.44
CA ALA A 232 5.59 -8.31 4.38
C ALA A 232 5.88 -9.22 5.58
N GLY A 233 4.83 -9.86 6.13
CA GLY A 233 4.97 -10.86 7.20
C GLY A 233 5.78 -12.07 6.76
N ALA A 234 5.50 -12.63 5.57
CA ALA A 234 6.22 -13.77 5.02
C ALA A 234 7.72 -13.49 4.81
N TYR A 235 8.08 -12.30 4.30
CA TYR A 235 9.49 -11.92 4.14
C TYR A 235 10.22 -11.74 5.47
N ILE A 236 9.53 -11.21 6.48
CA ILE A 236 10.08 -11.11 7.83
C ILE A 236 10.28 -12.51 8.42
N HIS A 237 9.34 -13.42 8.23
CA HIS A 237 9.44 -14.81 8.68
C HIS A 237 10.64 -15.52 8.06
N GLU A 238 10.76 -15.46 6.74
CA GLU A 238 11.90 -16.01 6.01
C GLU A 238 13.25 -15.49 6.55
N ALA A 239 13.31 -14.17 6.87
CA ALA A 239 14.52 -13.60 7.46
C ALA A 239 14.78 -14.11 8.89
N LEU A 240 13.73 -14.47 9.63
CA LEU A 240 13.84 -15.02 10.97
C LEU A 240 14.21 -16.51 10.98
N GLU A 241 13.64 -17.34 10.10
CA GLU A 241 13.90 -18.80 10.10
C GLU A 241 15.24 -19.15 9.47
N GLY A 242 15.63 -18.54 8.31
CA GLY A 242 16.83 -18.89 7.54
C GLY A 242 16.88 -20.36 7.12
N HIS A 243 17.57 -20.65 6.06
CA HIS A 243 17.59 -21.95 5.36
C HIS A 243 18.14 -23.17 6.13
N GLY A 244 18.32 -23.11 7.43
CA GLY A 244 19.02 -24.13 8.24
C GLY A 244 18.17 -24.96 9.20
N GLU A 245 16.88 -24.70 9.37
CA GLU A 245 16.05 -25.40 10.40
C GLU A 245 15.02 -26.39 9.84
N GLU A 246 14.93 -26.59 8.51
CA GLU A 246 13.98 -27.55 7.91
C GLU A 246 14.43 -29.03 7.96
N GLU A 247 15.60 -29.38 8.53
CA GLU A 247 16.08 -30.78 8.53
C GLU A 247 15.88 -31.56 9.84
N HIS A 248 15.20 -31.03 10.85
CA HIS A 248 15.02 -31.75 12.12
C HIS A 248 13.62 -31.56 12.74
N GLU A 249 12.55 -31.94 12.05
CA GLU A 249 11.30 -32.46 12.66
C GLU A 249 10.70 -33.59 11.85
#